data_192b240906dbc911cc5a12211a696d4c
#
_entry.id   192b240906dbc911cc5a12211a696d4c
#
_cell.length_a   1.000
_cell.length_b   1.000
_cell.length_c   1.000
_cell.angle_alpha   90.00
_cell.angle_beta   90.00
_cell.angle_gamma   90.00
#
_symmetry.space_group_name_H-M   'P 1'
#
loop_
_entity.id
_entity.type
_entity.pdbx_description
1 polymer ?
#
loop_
_entity_poly.entity_id
_entity_poly.type
_entity_poly.pdbx_seq_one_letter_code
_entity_poly.pdbx_strand_id
1 'polypeptide(L)'
;MIKIVDDFFENTMLINIMHHIKTNCTFTPRFFENYDIRDPVFNHSEGNESSPHWGDRYVLSSDKKLLDTFLKQAEKKFNIKIKDINPDCGIDLRNMEWFHPHQDFAKLNLLVMLEGPVAVTNGTVFYTKGELDMHIGFRPNRAILFPSMMFHSPHKSQVKHQRRYTCSIFILDYEDNK
;
A
#
# COMPACT_ATOMS: atom_id res chain seq x y z
N MET A 1 16.83 0.00 5.33
CA MET A 1 16.45 -1.21 6.10
C MET A 1 14.93 -1.33 6.06
N ILE A 2 14.39 -2.52 5.80
CA ILE A 2 12.95 -2.81 5.88
C ILE A 2 12.63 -3.22 7.32
N LYS A 3 11.60 -2.61 7.92
CA LYS A 3 11.07 -3.00 9.24
C LYS A 3 9.67 -3.58 9.05
N ILE A 4 9.37 -4.71 9.71
CA ILE A 4 8.08 -5.41 9.63
C ILE A 4 7.52 -5.54 11.04
N VAL A 5 6.24 -5.25 11.20
CA VAL A 5 5.51 -5.40 12.47
C VAL A 5 4.20 -6.11 12.18
N ASP A 6 3.98 -7.25 12.82
CA ASP A 6 2.67 -7.89 12.90
C ASP A 6 1.87 -7.28 14.07
N ASP A 7 0.56 -7.43 14.03
CA ASP A 7 -0.36 -6.85 15.01
C ASP A 7 -0.12 -5.33 15.18
N PHE A 8 -0.14 -4.63 14.03
CA PHE A 8 0.09 -3.19 13.98
C PHE A 8 -0.93 -2.44 14.83
N PHE A 9 -2.21 -2.78 14.71
CA PHE A 9 -3.29 -2.30 15.59
C PHE A 9 -3.71 -3.37 16.59
N GLU A 10 -4.27 -2.96 17.73
CA GLU A 10 -5.06 -3.85 18.56
C GLU A 10 -6.26 -4.38 17.76
N ASN A 11 -6.64 -5.65 17.95
CA ASN A 11 -7.67 -6.30 17.14
C ASN A 11 -9.00 -5.53 17.11
N THR A 12 -9.47 -5.04 18.26
CA THR A 12 -10.70 -4.24 18.35
C THR A 12 -10.58 -2.94 17.56
N MET A 13 -9.41 -2.30 17.59
CA MET A 13 -9.15 -1.08 16.82
C MET A 13 -9.18 -1.38 15.33
N LEU A 14 -8.54 -2.45 14.85
CA LEU A 14 -8.58 -2.85 13.45
C LEU A 14 -10.02 -3.10 12.96
N ILE A 15 -10.82 -3.82 13.75
CA ILE A 15 -12.25 -4.07 13.43
C ILE A 15 -12.99 -2.75 13.24
N ASN A 16 -12.81 -1.80 14.16
CA ASN A 16 -13.47 -0.49 14.08
C ASN A 16 -12.98 0.33 12.88
N ILE A 17 -11.68 0.30 12.58
CA ILE A 17 -11.10 0.95 11.40
C ILE A 17 -11.70 0.34 10.13
N MET A 18 -11.74 -0.99 10.02
CA MET A 18 -12.30 -1.66 8.83
C MET A 18 -13.80 -1.41 8.67
N HIS A 19 -14.54 -1.38 9.77
CA HIS A 19 -15.95 -0.98 9.73
C HIS A 19 -16.11 0.45 9.18
N HIS A 20 -15.35 1.41 9.73
CA HIS A 20 -15.37 2.80 9.27
C HIS A 20 -15.01 2.92 7.78
N ILE A 21 -13.93 2.24 7.34
CA ILE A 21 -13.49 2.23 5.94
C ILE A 21 -14.61 1.73 5.01
N LYS A 22 -15.27 0.64 5.37
CA LYS A 22 -16.30 0.02 4.53
C LYS A 22 -17.63 0.78 4.51
N THR A 23 -17.94 1.56 5.55
CA THR A 23 -19.24 2.25 5.68
C THR A 23 -19.18 3.73 5.36
N ASN A 24 -18.05 4.39 5.58
CA ASN A 24 -17.96 5.86 5.52
C ASN A 24 -16.98 6.39 4.47
N CYS A 25 -16.08 5.53 3.93
CA CYS A 25 -15.10 5.98 2.94
C CYS A 25 -15.60 5.76 1.52
N THR A 26 -15.59 6.81 0.72
CA THR A 26 -15.92 6.73 -0.71
C THR A 26 -14.63 6.54 -1.50
N PHE A 27 -14.51 5.42 -2.18
CA PHE A 27 -13.36 5.09 -3.00
C PHE A 27 -13.55 5.60 -4.43
N THR A 28 -12.49 6.16 -5.00
CA THR A 28 -12.48 6.63 -6.40
C THR A 28 -11.52 5.79 -7.22
N PRO A 29 -11.90 5.40 -8.45
CA PRO A 29 -11.03 4.66 -9.36
C PRO A 29 -9.72 5.40 -9.61
N ARG A 30 -8.62 4.67 -9.67
CA ARG A 30 -7.28 5.15 -10.02
C ARG A 30 -6.75 4.40 -11.22
N PHE A 31 -6.18 5.14 -12.14
CA PHE A 31 -5.62 4.64 -13.38
C PHE A 31 -4.14 5.00 -13.47
N PHE A 32 -3.39 4.23 -14.24
CA PHE A 32 -2.00 4.58 -14.52
C PHE A 32 -1.96 5.86 -15.36
N GLU A 33 -1.18 6.84 -14.90
CA GLU A 33 -0.83 8.02 -15.68
C GLU A 33 0.38 7.69 -16.56
N ASN A 34 0.43 8.27 -17.78
CA ASN A 34 1.55 8.08 -18.73
C ASN A 34 1.86 6.62 -19.10
N TYR A 35 0.82 5.84 -19.28
CA TYR A 35 0.93 4.46 -19.74
C TYR A 35 1.56 4.36 -21.13
N ASP A 36 2.66 3.61 -21.27
CA ASP A 36 3.21 3.26 -22.58
C ASP A 36 2.55 1.97 -23.08
N ILE A 37 1.68 2.11 -24.07
CA ILE A 37 0.97 0.99 -24.71
C ILE A 37 1.93 -0.06 -25.31
N ARG A 38 3.19 0.30 -25.53
CA ARG A 38 4.24 -0.59 -26.06
C ARG A 38 4.90 -1.45 -25.00
N ASP A 39 4.64 -1.19 -23.73
CA ASP A 39 5.20 -2.02 -22.64
C ASP A 39 4.56 -3.43 -22.73
N PRO A 40 5.39 -4.48 -22.93
CA PRO A 40 4.91 -5.85 -23.14
C PRO A 40 4.07 -6.40 -21.99
N VAL A 41 4.17 -5.79 -20.82
CA VAL A 41 3.38 -6.18 -19.66
C VAL A 41 1.90 -5.79 -19.80
N PHE A 42 1.61 -4.72 -20.54
CA PHE A 42 0.27 -4.22 -20.77
C PHE A 42 -0.36 -4.72 -22.07
N ASN A 43 0.44 -5.36 -22.95
CA ASN A 43 -0.03 -5.88 -24.25
C ASN A 43 -1.03 -7.04 -24.15
N HIS A 44 -1.44 -7.44 -22.95
CA HIS A 44 -2.41 -8.52 -22.75
C HIS A 44 -3.84 -8.05 -22.48
N SER A 45 -4.09 -6.75 -22.46
CA SER A 45 -5.47 -6.23 -22.41
C SER A 45 -5.96 -5.98 -23.82
N GLU A 46 -6.74 -6.89 -24.36
CA GLU A 46 -7.42 -6.75 -25.66
C GLU A 46 -8.17 -5.41 -25.71
N GLY A 47 -7.65 -4.48 -26.51
CA GLY A 47 -8.47 -3.56 -27.26
C GLY A 47 -9.07 -2.33 -26.58
N ASN A 48 -8.62 -1.88 -25.40
CA ASN A 48 -9.10 -0.63 -24.83
C ASN A 48 -7.97 0.41 -24.69
N GLU A 49 -8.13 1.54 -25.38
CA GLU A 49 -7.24 2.70 -25.34
C GLU A 49 -7.23 3.45 -23.98
N SER A 50 -7.91 2.94 -22.97
CA SER A 50 -7.97 3.55 -21.63
C SER A 50 -6.81 3.06 -20.76
N SER A 51 -6.22 3.97 -19.99
CA SER A 51 -5.21 3.64 -18.99
C SER A 51 -5.71 2.53 -18.05
N PRO A 52 -4.90 1.50 -17.74
CA PRO A 52 -5.34 0.40 -16.91
C PRO A 52 -5.75 0.85 -15.51
N HIS A 53 -6.87 0.35 -15.04
CA HIS A 53 -7.35 0.55 -13.67
C HIS A 53 -6.53 -0.32 -12.71
N TRP A 54 -5.85 0.30 -11.73
CA TRP A 54 -5.02 -0.43 -10.78
C TRP A 54 -5.68 -0.65 -9.42
N GLY A 55 -6.78 0.00 -9.16
CA GLY A 55 -7.55 -0.12 -7.92
C GLY A 55 -8.35 1.13 -7.63
N ASP A 56 -9.05 1.11 -6.51
CA ASP A 56 -9.80 2.25 -6.02
C ASP A 56 -9.08 2.81 -4.78
N ARG A 57 -8.98 4.14 -4.65
CA ARG A 57 -8.31 4.80 -3.53
C ARG A 57 -9.26 5.73 -2.78
N TYR A 58 -9.20 5.65 -1.46
CA TYR A 58 -9.68 6.67 -0.56
C TYR A 58 -8.51 7.52 -0.08
N VAL A 59 -8.55 8.84 -0.35
CA VAL A 59 -7.49 9.77 0.05
C VAL A 59 -7.59 10.04 1.55
N LEU A 60 -6.56 9.63 2.29
CA LEU A 60 -6.60 9.61 3.75
C LEU A 60 -6.54 11.00 4.38
N SER A 61 -6.00 12.01 3.68
CA SER A 61 -5.98 13.40 4.12
C SER A 61 -7.38 14.02 4.25
N SER A 62 -8.41 13.43 3.63
CA SER A 62 -9.82 13.83 3.79
C SER A 62 -10.44 13.40 5.12
N ASP A 63 -9.81 12.45 5.83
CA ASP A 63 -10.22 11.99 7.17
C ASP A 63 -9.07 12.13 8.17
N LYS A 64 -8.95 13.33 8.73
CA LYS A 64 -7.87 13.65 9.67
C LYS A 64 -7.82 12.71 10.88
N LYS A 65 -8.98 12.28 11.41
CA LYS A 65 -9.03 11.38 12.58
C LYS A 65 -8.47 10.00 12.24
N LEU A 66 -8.85 9.47 11.08
CA LEU A 66 -8.34 8.19 10.60
C LEU A 66 -6.84 8.28 10.30
N LEU A 67 -6.41 9.32 9.59
CA LEU A 67 -4.99 9.59 9.31
C LEU A 67 -4.17 9.65 10.60
N ASP A 68 -4.58 10.48 11.57
CA ASP A 68 -3.90 10.62 12.87
C ASP A 68 -3.80 9.28 13.61
N THR A 69 -4.79 8.40 13.46
CA THR A 69 -4.77 7.06 14.06
C THR A 69 -3.63 6.21 13.47
N PHE A 70 -3.47 6.22 12.14
CA PHE A 70 -2.38 5.51 11.47
C PHE A 70 -1.01 6.10 11.84
N LEU A 71 -0.88 7.42 11.83
CA LEU A 71 0.40 8.09 12.13
C LEU A 71 0.86 7.83 13.55
N LYS A 72 -0.01 8.00 14.55
CA LYS A 72 0.32 7.72 15.96
C LYS A 72 0.73 6.27 16.18
N GLN A 73 0.06 5.34 15.51
CA GLN A 73 0.40 3.93 15.61
C GLN A 73 1.74 3.63 14.95
N ALA A 74 2.03 4.25 13.80
CA ALA A 74 3.32 4.11 13.12
C ALA A 74 4.47 4.67 13.97
N GLU A 75 4.31 5.87 14.53
CA GLU A 75 5.30 6.46 15.44
C GLU A 75 5.62 5.54 16.62
N LYS A 76 4.56 4.98 17.24
CA LYS A 76 4.70 4.05 18.36
C LYS A 76 5.40 2.75 17.97
N LYS A 77 4.99 2.13 16.86
CA LYS A 77 5.46 0.78 16.47
C LYS A 77 6.86 0.80 15.86
N PHE A 78 7.22 1.86 15.17
CA PHE A 78 8.51 1.96 14.48
C PHE A 78 9.53 2.85 15.21
N ASN A 79 9.14 3.44 16.34
CA ASN A 79 9.97 4.33 17.16
C ASN A 79 10.53 5.51 16.34
N ILE A 80 9.66 6.19 15.62
CA ILE A 80 9.96 7.38 14.81
C ILE A 80 9.00 8.51 15.18
N LYS A 81 9.39 9.76 14.82
CA LYS A 81 8.51 10.92 14.87
C LYS A 81 8.28 11.41 13.45
N ILE A 82 7.04 11.31 12.97
CA ILE A 82 6.67 11.76 11.62
C ILE A 82 6.46 13.27 11.63
N LYS A 83 7.13 13.98 10.72
CA LYS A 83 7.08 15.45 10.60
C LYS A 83 6.24 15.90 9.43
N ASP A 84 6.32 15.18 8.32
CA ASP A 84 5.64 15.53 7.09
C ASP A 84 5.29 14.31 6.26
N ILE A 85 4.15 14.36 5.57
CA ILE A 85 3.65 13.30 4.71
C ILE A 85 3.12 13.86 3.38
N ASN A 86 3.15 13.04 2.35
CA ASN A 86 2.50 13.37 1.09
C ASN A 86 0.97 13.39 1.26
N PRO A 87 0.27 14.43 0.79
CA PRO A 87 -1.20 14.50 0.89
C PRO A 87 -1.95 13.39 0.13
N ASP A 88 -1.31 12.72 -0.84
CA ASP A 88 -1.91 11.59 -1.59
C ASP A 88 -1.78 10.24 -0.87
N CYS A 89 -1.47 10.24 0.43
CA CYS A 89 -1.59 9.04 1.26
C CYS A 89 -3.01 8.49 1.22
N GLY A 90 -3.16 7.17 1.15
CA GLY A 90 -4.50 6.62 0.96
C GLY A 90 -4.68 5.17 1.37
N ILE A 91 -5.94 4.78 1.42
CA ILE A 91 -6.35 3.39 1.54
C ILE A 91 -6.71 2.90 0.14
N ASP A 92 -6.04 1.85 -0.29
CA ASP A 92 -6.23 1.24 -1.60
C ASP A 92 -7.07 -0.02 -1.48
N LEU A 93 -8.11 -0.10 -2.29
CA LEU A 93 -8.88 -1.31 -2.54
C LEU A 93 -8.41 -1.90 -3.88
N ARG A 94 -7.54 -2.88 -3.82
CA ARG A 94 -6.91 -3.47 -5.01
C ARG A 94 -7.58 -4.76 -5.41
N ASN A 95 -7.78 -4.92 -6.72
CA ASN A 95 -8.34 -6.12 -7.36
C ASN A 95 -7.26 -7.14 -7.72
N MET A 96 -6.21 -7.29 -6.91
CA MET A 96 -5.20 -8.33 -7.10
C MET A 96 -4.53 -8.34 -8.49
N GLU A 97 -4.62 -7.24 -9.24
CA GLU A 97 -3.98 -7.10 -10.53
C GLU A 97 -2.51 -6.75 -10.37
N TRP A 98 -1.73 -7.07 -11.40
CA TRP A 98 -0.31 -6.82 -11.40
C TRP A 98 -0.03 -5.31 -11.47
N PHE A 99 1.04 -4.89 -10.81
CA PHE A 99 1.53 -3.53 -10.78
C PHE A 99 3.03 -3.53 -11.05
N HIS A 100 3.52 -2.62 -11.89
CA HIS A 100 4.94 -2.52 -12.19
C HIS A 100 5.79 -2.31 -10.93
N PRO A 101 7.02 -2.86 -10.91
CA PRO A 101 8.03 -2.41 -9.97
C PRO A 101 8.25 -0.91 -10.11
N HIS A 102 8.12 -0.20 -9.02
CA HIS A 102 8.24 1.26 -8.97
C HIS A 102 8.94 1.72 -7.69
N GLN A 103 9.26 3.00 -7.67
CA GLN A 103 9.77 3.73 -6.50
C GLN A 103 8.77 4.84 -6.17
N ASP A 104 8.67 5.20 -4.90
CA ASP A 104 7.83 6.31 -4.45
C ASP A 104 8.69 7.53 -4.11
N PHE A 105 8.17 8.72 -4.36
CA PHE A 105 8.85 9.98 -4.05
C PHE A 105 8.62 10.39 -2.59
N ALA A 106 9.28 9.69 -1.66
CA ALA A 106 9.26 9.98 -0.23
C ALA A 106 10.56 9.50 0.42
N LYS A 107 10.79 9.79 1.70
CA LYS A 107 11.89 9.17 2.46
C LYS A 107 11.57 7.73 2.83
N LEU A 108 10.38 7.53 3.39
CA LEU A 108 9.89 6.21 3.78
C LEU A 108 8.47 5.99 3.25
N ASN A 109 8.16 4.73 2.98
CA ASN A 109 6.80 4.27 2.74
C ASN A 109 6.36 3.36 3.89
N LEU A 110 5.22 3.68 4.49
CA LEU A 110 4.52 2.82 5.42
C LEU A 110 3.38 2.15 4.69
N LEU A 111 3.46 0.84 4.52
CA LEU A 111 2.40 0.01 3.94
C LEU A 111 1.76 -0.83 5.05
N VAL A 112 0.46 -0.63 5.30
CA VAL A 112 -0.31 -1.42 6.25
C VAL A 112 -1.27 -2.34 5.51
N MET A 113 -1.15 -3.63 5.72
CA MET A 113 -2.03 -4.67 5.18
C MET A 113 -3.25 -4.79 6.07
N LEU A 114 -4.42 -4.31 5.62
CA LEU A 114 -5.60 -4.20 6.47
C LEU A 114 -6.48 -5.45 6.41
N GLU A 115 -6.98 -5.78 5.23
CA GLU A 115 -7.85 -6.93 5.01
C GLU A 115 -7.63 -7.50 3.62
N GLY A 116 -7.62 -8.82 3.51
CA GLY A 116 -7.46 -9.51 2.22
C GLY A 116 -7.07 -10.96 2.41
N PRO A 117 -6.97 -11.72 1.31
CA PRO A 117 -6.62 -13.13 1.35
C PRO A 117 -5.18 -13.33 1.76
N VAL A 118 -4.97 -14.26 2.69
CA VAL A 118 -3.64 -14.76 3.04
C VAL A 118 -3.29 -15.87 2.04
N ALA A 119 -2.38 -15.57 1.13
CA ALA A 119 -1.89 -16.53 0.15
C ALA A 119 -0.40 -16.34 -0.10
N VAL A 120 0.31 -17.41 -0.42
CA VAL A 120 1.75 -17.39 -0.70
C VAL A 120 2.09 -16.41 -1.82
N THR A 121 1.17 -16.24 -2.77
CA THR A 121 1.32 -15.36 -3.93
C THR A 121 0.74 -13.96 -3.70
N ASN A 122 0.36 -13.61 -2.48
CA ASN A 122 -0.16 -12.30 -2.15
C ASN A 122 0.81 -11.57 -1.22
N GLY A 123 1.10 -10.29 -1.50
CA GLY A 123 2.02 -9.53 -0.67
C GLY A 123 2.65 -8.36 -1.39
N THR A 124 3.86 -8.03 -0.96
CA THR A 124 4.71 -7.01 -1.57
C THR A 124 6.07 -7.61 -1.86
N VAL A 125 6.57 -7.42 -3.07
CA VAL A 125 7.90 -7.82 -3.48
C VAL A 125 8.82 -6.62 -3.58
N PHE A 126 10.08 -6.83 -3.26
CA PHE A 126 11.17 -5.87 -3.38
C PHE A 126 12.20 -6.40 -4.37
N TYR A 127 12.81 -5.49 -5.12
CA TYR A 127 13.73 -5.83 -6.18
C TYR A 127 15.10 -5.18 -5.95
N THR A 128 16.14 -5.91 -6.24
CA THR A 128 17.53 -5.41 -6.27
C THR A 128 18.13 -5.71 -7.62
N LYS A 129 18.61 -4.67 -8.31
CA LYS A 129 19.21 -4.79 -9.67
C LYS A 129 18.28 -5.45 -10.71
N GLY A 130 16.96 -5.25 -10.57
CA GLY A 130 15.97 -5.83 -11.47
C GLY A 130 15.54 -7.27 -11.15
N GLU A 131 16.16 -7.90 -10.16
CA GLU A 131 15.82 -9.25 -9.71
C GLU A 131 14.98 -9.19 -8.43
N LEU A 132 14.06 -10.16 -8.25
CA LEU A 132 13.29 -10.30 -7.03
C LEU A 132 14.23 -10.68 -5.89
N ASP A 133 14.31 -9.83 -4.88
CA ASP A 133 15.18 -9.99 -3.72
C ASP A 133 14.43 -10.47 -2.48
N MET A 134 13.23 -9.90 -2.25
CA MET A 134 12.44 -10.23 -1.06
C MET A 134 10.95 -10.22 -1.38
N HIS A 135 10.23 -11.18 -0.83
CA HIS A 135 8.77 -11.21 -0.81
C HIS A 135 8.25 -11.18 0.63
N ILE A 136 7.44 -10.18 0.95
CA ILE A 136 6.75 -10.08 2.24
C ILE A 136 5.28 -10.44 2.02
N GLY A 137 4.89 -11.62 2.48
CA GLY A 137 3.54 -12.16 2.33
C GLY A 137 2.48 -11.28 3.00
N PHE A 138 1.31 -11.18 2.35
CA PHE A 138 0.16 -10.47 2.89
C PHE A 138 -0.35 -11.17 4.15
N ARG A 139 -0.44 -10.40 5.23
CA ARG A 139 -1.07 -10.79 6.48
C ARG A 139 -1.89 -9.60 6.99
N PRO A 140 -3.19 -9.78 7.23
CA PRO A 140 -3.99 -8.72 7.86
C PRO A 140 -3.32 -8.20 9.13
N ASN A 141 -3.36 -6.89 9.33
CA ASN A 141 -2.73 -6.20 10.46
C ASN A 141 -1.18 -6.20 10.46
N ARG A 142 -0.54 -6.52 9.34
CA ARG A 142 0.90 -6.37 9.15
C ARG A 142 1.21 -4.98 8.61
N ALA A 143 2.24 -4.35 9.17
CA ALA A 143 2.80 -3.11 8.63
C ALA A 143 4.25 -3.32 8.20
N ILE A 144 4.62 -2.67 7.10
CA ILE A 144 5.97 -2.64 6.54
C ILE A 144 6.39 -1.19 6.43
N LEU A 145 7.52 -0.83 7.02
CA LEU A 145 8.16 0.46 6.86
C LEU A 145 9.46 0.27 6.09
N PHE A 146 9.62 0.96 4.96
CA PHE A 146 10.78 0.79 4.07
C PHE A 146 11.16 2.10 3.36
N PRO A 147 12.42 2.25 2.94
CA PRO A 147 12.85 3.36 2.10
C PRO A 147 12.07 3.39 0.79
N SER A 148 11.39 4.50 0.52
CA SER A 148 10.50 4.61 -0.65
C SER A 148 11.21 4.45 -2.00
N MET A 149 12.51 4.72 -2.04
CA MET A 149 13.35 4.52 -3.22
C MET A 149 13.73 3.05 -3.51
N MET A 150 13.29 2.11 -2.68
CA MET A 150 13.42 0.68 -3.01
C MET A 150 12.41 0.32 -4.09
N PHE A 151 12.88 -0.31 -5.17
CA PHE A 151 11.96 -0.87 -6.17
C PHE A 151 11.07 -1.93 -5.53
N HIS A 152 9.76 -1.75 -5.66
CA HIS A 152 8.78 -2.66 -5.10
C HIS A 152 7.52 -2.73 -5.95
N SER A 153 6.76 -3.79 -5.78
CA SER A 153 5.43 -3.93 -6.37
C SER A 153 4.53 -4.83 -5.52
N PRO A 154 3.20 -4.73 -5.64
CA PRO A 154 2.33 -5.77 -5.13
C PRO A 154 2.60 -7.08 -5.89
N HIS A 155 2.68 -8.19 -5.16
CA HIS A 155 2.77 -9.50 -5.78
C HIS A 155 1.39 -9.96 -6.25
N LYS A 156 1.34 -10.52 -7.46
CA LYS A 156 0.08 -10.99 -8.08
C LYS A 156 -0.46 -12.18 -7.30
N SER A 157 -1.66 -12.05 -6.77
CA SER A 157 -2.37 -13.20 -6.24
C SER A 157 -2.93 -14.07 -7.37
N GLN A 158 -2.89 -15.38 -7.18
CA GLN A 158 -3.55 -16.32 -8.09
C GLN A 158 -5.06 -16.43 -7.83
N VAL A 159 -5.54 -15.83 -6.76
CA VAL A 159 -6.96 -15.87 -6.39
C VAL A 159 -7.70 -14.76 -7.12
N LYS A 160 -8.37 -15.12 -8.21
CA LYS A 160 -9.21 -14.20 -8.99
C LYS A 160 -10.32 -13.62 -8.11
N HIS A 161 -10.64 -12.33 -8.31
CA HIS A 161 -11.77 -11.61 -7.68
C HIS A 161 -11.71 -11.39 -6.17
N GLN A 162 -10.60 -11.65 -5.51
CA GLN A 162 -10.46 -11.27 -4.10
C GLN A 162 -9.80 -9.91 -3.97
N ARG A 163 -10.53 -8.99 -3.38
CA ARG A 163 -10.05 -7.63 -3.08
C ARG A 163 -9.21 -7.62 -1.82
N ARG A 164 -8.23 -6.71 -1.76
CA ARG A 164 -7.46 -6.44 -0.55
C ARG A 164 -7.44 -4.96 -0.24
N TYR A 165 -7.53 -4.64 1.04
CA TYR A 165 -7.35 -3.29 1.56
C TYR A 165 -5.92 -3.13 2.06
N THR A 166 -5.25 -2.08 1.58
CA THR A 166 -3.93 -1.67 2.08
C THR A 166 -3.97 -0.16 2.35
N CYS A 167 -3.22 0.30 3.35
CA CYS A 167 -2.99 1.73 3.55
C CYS A 167 -1.55 2.04 3.19
N SER A 168 -1.34 3.04 2.32
CA SER A 168 -0.01 3.54 1.95
C SER A 168 0.15 4.97 2.46
N ILE A 169 1.17 5.21 3.27
CA ILE A 169 1.54 6.52 3.79
C ILE A 169 2.96 6.84 3.36
N PHE A 170 3.10 7.88 2.56
CA PHE A 170 4.37 8.35 2.03
C PHE A 170 4.95 9.42 2.96
N ILE A 171 5.96 9.07 3.75
CA ILE A 171 6.59 9.92 4.76
C ILE A 171 7.69 10.74 4.11
N LEU A 172 7.49 12.04 4.02
CA LEU A 172 8.42 13.00 3.42
C LEU A 172 9.52 13.40 4.40
N ASP A 173 9.19 13.51 5.70
CA ASP A 173 10.15 13.84 6.73
C ASP A 173 9.84 13.16 8.07
N TYR A 174 10.90 12.74 8.77
CA TYR A 174 10.81 12.08 10.06
C TYR A 174 12.10 12.21 10.87
N GLU A 175 12.02 11.91 12.15
CA GLU A 175 13.14 11.75 13.08
C GLU A 175 13.08 10.37 13.73
N ASP A 176 14.24 9.74 13.92
CA ASP A 176 14.32 8.55 14.77
C ASP A 176 14.24 9.00 16.24
N ASN A 177 13.36 8.38 17.02
CA ASN A 177 13.35 8.57 18.48
C ASN A 177 14.59 7.86 19.04
N LYS A 178 15.44 8.64 19.71
CA LYS A 178 16.65 8.16 20.38
C LYS A 178 16.33 7.35 21.62
#